data_246eb98b1c8a5f605450471e66846adc
#
_entry.id   246eb98b1c8a5f605450471e66846adc
#
_cell.length_a   1.000
_cell.length_b   1.000
_cell.length_c   1.000
_cell.angle_alpha   90.00
_cell.angle_beta   90.00
_cell.angle_gamma   90.00
#
_symmetry.space_group_name_H-M   'P 1'
#
loop_
_entity.id
_entity.type
_entity.pdbx_description
1 polymer ?
#
loop_
_entity_poly.entity_id
_entity_poly.type
_entity_poly.pdbx_seq_one_letter_code
_entity_poly.pdbx_strand_id
1 'polypeptide(L)'
;MSLLDVIFRRRSIRSYKKEPIPDEVLRNILEAGRLAPSADNAQPWHFIVVTDSRIKEKLSRGRWNYFIKDSAVTVVGCGYKENEWSTIDVTIALENMVIAAEAQGVGSCWIGDFVEEEVKKLLGIPNNLKVIALVSFGYPAEKPTPDNKKSLREIVHYNKF
;
A
#
# COMPACT_ATOMS: atom_id res chain seq x y z
N MET A 1 18.07 13.34 1.23
CA MET A 1 17.87 11.99 0.67
C MET A 1 17.26 12.17 -0.71
N SER A 2 17.89 11.62 -1.76
CA SER A 2 17.34 11.70 -3.11
C SER A 2 16.14 10.75 -3.29
N LEU A 3 15.30 10.96 -4.33
CA LEU A 3 14.21 10.04 -4.65
C LEU A 3 14.72 8.62 -4.93
N LEU A 4 15.88 8.49 -5.57
CA LEU A 4 16.51 7.19 -5.83
C LEU A 4 16.91 6.48 -4.54
N ASP A 5 17.43 7.21 -3.54
CA ASP A 5 17.76 6.64 -2.23
C ASP A 5 16.51 6.05 -1.56
N VAL A 6 15.36 6.74 -1.66
CA VAL A 6 14.08 6.26 -1.12
C VAL A 6 13.71 4.93 -1.76
N ILE A 7 13.71 4.86 -3.09
CA ILE A 7 13.36 3.65 -3.84
C ILE A 7 14.30 2.49 -3.48
N PHE A 8 15.61 2.74 -3.41
CA PHE A 8 16.62 1.70 -3.16
C PHE A 8 16.62 1.20 -1.71
N ARG A 9 16.22 2.05 -0.76
CA ARG A 9 16.20 1.71 0.67
C ARG A 9 14.88 1.10 1.12
N ARG A 10 13.77 1.38 0.44
CA ARG A 10 12.45 0.89 0.81
C ARG A 10 12.45 -0.63 1.05
N ARG A 11 11.89 -1.03 2.17
CA ARG A 11 11.68 -2.45 2.52
C ARG A 11 10.25 -2.66 2.99
N SER A 12 9.77 -3.89 2.89
CA SER A 12 8.51 -4.30 3.51
C SER A 12 8.70 -4.41 5.02
N ILE A 13 7.96 -3.60 5.77
CA ILE A 13 8.01 -3.53 7.23
C ILE A 13 6.79 -4.24 7.80
N ARG A 14 7.03 -5.22 8.67
CA ARG A 14 5.99 -6.05 9.32
C ARG A 14 6.03 -5.97 10.85
N SER A 15 6.90 -5.13 11.40
CA SER A 15 6.96 -4.80 12.82
C SER A 15 6.98 -3.30 12.98
N TYR A 16 6.04 -2.76 13.75
CA TYR A 16 5.82 -1.33 13.91
C TYR A 16 5.96 -0.89 15.35
N LYS A 17 6.46 0.32 15.55
CA LYS A 17 6.39 1.01 16.84
C LYS A 17 4.94 1.40 17.13
N LYS A 18 4.58 1.45 18.41
CA LYS A 18 3.28 1.97 18.87
C LYS A 18 3.30 3.50 18.87
N GLU A 19 3.45 4.07 17.71
CA GLU A 19 3.60 5.51 17.50
C GLU A 19 2.66 5.93 16.38
N PRO A 20 1.81 6.95 16.57
CA PRO A 20 0.89 7.42 15.55
C PRO A 20 1.65 8.13 14.43
N ILE A 21 1.14 8.05 13.22
CA ILE A 21 1.59 8.89 12.11
C ILE A 21 0.91 10.27 12.26
N PRO A 22 1.67 11.38 12.30
CA PRO A 22 1.08 12.72 12.34
C PRO A 22 0.16 12.97 11.15
N ASP A 23 -0.90 13.75 11.35
CA ASP A 23 -1.91 14.03 10.31
C ASP A 23 -1.31 14.64 9.05
N GLU A 24 -0.31 15.51 9.18
CA GLU A 24 0.39 16.10 8.05
C GLU A 24 1.12 15.04 7.21
N VAL A 25 1.83 14.12 7.88
CA VAL A 25 2.55 13.01 7.22
C VAL A 25 1.58 12.08 6.52
N LEU A 26 0.48 11.72 7.18
CA LEU A 26 -0.57 10.90 6.57
C LEU A 26 -1.20 11.60 5.36
N ARG A 27 -1.47 12.89 5.47
CA ARG A 27 -2.00 13.70 4.36
C ARG A 27 -1.05 13.69 3.15
N ASN A 28 0.26 13.86 3.38
CA ASN A 28 1.26 13.83 2.31
C ASN A 28 1.30 12.45 1.61
N ILE A 29 1.17 11.37 2.38
CA ILE A 29 1.08 10.01 1.83
C ILE A 29 -0.16 9.86 0.94
N LEU A 30 -1.32 10.26 1.43
CA LEU A 30 -2.58 10.16 0.67
C LEU A 30 -2.58 11.06 -0.57
N GLU A 31 -2.00 12.25 -0.46
CA GLU A 31 -1.86 13.19 -1.59
C GLU A 31 -0.96 12.61 -2.70
N ALA A 32 0.12 11.93 -2.34
CA ALA A 32 0.96 11.24 -3.32
C ALA A 32 0.17 10.20 -4.12
N GLY A 33 -0.73 9.46 -3.46
CA GLY A 33 -1.64 8.54 -4.13
C GLY A 33 -2.63 9.25 -5.05
N ARG A 34 -3.22 10.35 -4.59
CA ARG A 34 -4.16 11.16 -5.38
C ARG A 34 -3.53 11.73 -6.66
N LEU A 35 -2.25 12.04 -6.62
CA LEU A 35 -1.50 12.62 -7.74
C LEU A 35 -0.95 11.57 -8.72
N ALA A 36 -1.23 10.30 -8.52
CA ALA A 36 -0.82 9.24 -9.43
C ALA A 36 -1.42 9.43 -10.83
N PRO A 37 -0.73 9.01 -11.90
CA PRO A 37 -1.34 8.94 -13.21
C PRO A 37 -2.38 7.82 -13.28
N SER A 38 -3.34 7.95 -14.18
CA SER A 38 -4.32 6.92 -14.51
C SER A 38 -4.67 6.95 -15.98
N ALA A 39 -5.14 5.83 -16.52
CA ALA A 39 -5.58 5.75 -17.90
C ALA A 39 -6.68 6.79 -18.16
N ASP A 40 -6.52 7.60 -19.20
CA ASP A 40 -7.42 8.70 -19.57
C ASP A 40 -7.74 9.68 -18.42
N ASN A 41 -6.86 9.73 -17.40
CA ASN A 41 -7.10 10.47 -16.16
C ASN A 41 -8.42 10.09 -15.46
N ALA A 42 -8.82 8.83 -15.58
CA ALA A 42 -10.08 8.32 -15.05
C ALA A 42 -10.14 8.30 -13.53
N GLN A 43 -8.98 8.25 -12.84
CA GLN A 43 -8.85 8.30 -11.38
C GLN A 43 -9.82 7.32 -10.67
N PRO A 44 -9.76 6.02 -11.00
CA PRO A 44 -10.79 5.04 -10.59
C PRO A 44 -10.66 4.60 -9.12
N TRP A 45 -9.74 5.17 -8.38
CA TRP A 45 -9.40 4.75 -7.02
C TRP A 45 -10.31 5.33 -5.95
N HIS A 46 -10.51 4.52 -4.93
CA HIS A 46 -11.02 4.92 -3.62
C HIS A 46 -10.09 4.36 -2.56
N PHE A 47 -9.77 5.15 -1.55
CA PHE A 47 -8.90 4.74 -0.45
C PHE A 47 -9.66 4.79 0.85
N ILE A 48 -9.75 3.64 1.54
CA ILE A 48 -10.30 3.57 2.88
C ILE A 48 -9.14 3.58 3.86
N VAL A 49 -9.05 4.64 4.67
CA VAL A 49 -8.02 4.81 5.69
C VAL A 49 -8.51 4.21 7.00
N VAL A 50 -7.87 3.13 7.43
CA VAL A 50 -8.25 2.38 8.63
C VAL A 50 -7.28 2.69 9.75
N THR A 51 -7.75 3.39 10.78
CA THR A 51 -7.02 3.71 12.02
C THR A 51 -7.62 2.99 13.23
N ASP A 52 -8.91 2.59 13.17
CA ASP A 52 -9.59 1.90 14.25
C ASP A 52 -8.94 0.55 14.54
N SER A 53 -8.55 0.34 15.81
CA SER A 53 -7.83 -0.87 16.24
C SER A 53 -8.64 -2.15 16.09
N ARG A 54 -9.97 -2.08 16.30
CA ARG A 54 -10.87 -3.24 16.19
C ARG A 54 -11.03 -3.67 14.73
N ILE A 55 -11.07 -2.70 13.81
CA ILE A 55 -11.13 -2.98 12.38
C ILE A 55 -9.79 -3.56 11.91
N LYS A 56 -8.66 -2.97 12.31
CA LYS A 56 -7.32 -3.50 11.99
C LYS A 56 -7.14 -4.93 12.51
N GLU A 57 -7.60 -5.22 13.72
CA GLU A 57 -7.56 -6.58 14.27
C GLU A 57 -8.36 -7.59 13.43
N LYS A 58 -9.53 -7.20 12.93
CA LYS A 58 -10.31 -8.06 12.02
C LYS A 58 -9.63 -8.26 10.68
N LEU A 59 -8.96 -7.24 10.13
CA LEU A 59 -8.19 -7.33 8.89
C LEU A 59 -6.92 -8.18 9.05
N SER A 60 -6.41 -8.37 10.27
CA SER A 60 -5.15 -9.10 10.56
C SER A 60 -5.32 -10.62 10.73
N ARG A 61 -6.45 -11.19 10.38
CA ARG A 61 -6.78 -12.61 10.62
C ARG A 61 -6.26 -13.59 9.57
N GLY A 62 -5.69 -13.10 8.48
CA GLY A 62 -5.05 -13.94 7.46
C GLY A 62 -3.70 -14.49 7.94
N ARG A 63 -3.17 -15.45 7.18
CA ARG A 63 -1.92 -16.12 7.50
C ARG A 63 -0.70 -15.19 7.46
N TRP A 64 -0.70 -14.23 6.54
CA TRP A 64 0.46 -13.38 6.23
C TRP A 64 0.24 -11.90 6.51
N ASN A 65 -0.87 -11.54 7.16
CA ASN A 65 -1.28 -10.14 7.40
C ASN A 65 -1.42 -9.79 8.89
N TYR A 66 -0.95 -10.65 9.80
CA TYR A 66 -1.06 -10.50 11.24
C TYR A 66 -0.54 -9.16 11.79
N PHE A 67 0.39 -8.54 11.10
CA PHE A 67 1.02 -7.26 11.49
C PHE A 67 0.13 -6.03 11.23
N ILE A 68 -0.99 -6.16 10.52
CA ILE A 68 -1.95 -5.06 10.29
C ILE A 68 -2.40 -4.43 11.61
N LYS A 69 -2.72 -5.25 12.62
CA LYS A 69 -3.19 -4.78 13.92
C LYS A 69 -2.20 -3.85 14.63
N ASP A 70 -0.90 -4.02 14.38
CA ASP A 70 0.18 -3.26 15.02
C ASP A 70 0.61 -2.03 14.18
N SER A 71 0.13 -1.91 12.95
CA SER A 71 0.38 -0.72 12.11
C SER A 71 -0.30 0.53 12.67
N ALA A 72 0.23 1.69 12.39
CA ALA A 72 -0.44 2.95 12.74
C ALA A 72 -1.71 3.13 11.90
N VAL A 73 -1.59 2.88 10.58
CA VAL A 73 -2.66 3.04 9.60
C VAL A 73 -2.61 1.89 8.60
N THR A 74 -3.77 1.46 8.11
CA THR A 74 -3.87 0.59 6.93
C THR A 74 -4.74 1.28 5.89
N VAL A 75 -4.24 1.40 4.67
CA VAL A 75 -5.00 1.93 3.52
C VAL A 75 -5.47 0.75 2.68
N VAL A 76 -6.78 0.72 2.41
CA VAL A 76 -7.40 -0.25 1.51
C VAL A 76 -7.66 0.44 0.19
N GLY A 77 -6.98 0.00 -0.86
CA GLY A 77 -7.12 0.52 -2.21
C GLY A 77 -8.20 -0.23 -2.98
N CYS A 78 -9.19 0.50 -3.47
CA CYS A 78 -10.30 -0.02 -4.26
C CYS A 78 -10.38 0.67 -5.60
N GLY A 79 -10.94 -0.02 -6.60
CA GLY A 79 -11.22 0.54 -7.91
C GLY A 79 -12.51 0.01 -8.51
N TYR A 80 -13.08 0.69 -9.49
CA TYR A 80 -14.31 0.26 -10.16
C TYR A 80 -14.10 -1.06 -10.89
N LYS A 81 -15.02 -2.01 -10.72
CA LYS A 81 -14.97 -3.35 -11.37
C LYS A 81 -15.02 -3.25 -12.89
N GLU A 82 -15.84 -2.36 -13.41
CA GLU A 82 -16.08 -2.18 -14.84
C GLU A 82 -14.94 -1.45 -15.57
N ASN A 83 -14.01 -0.83 -14.83
CA ASN A 83 -12.84 -0.19 -15.43
C ASN A 83 -11.69 -1.19 -15.48
N GLU A 84 -11.28 -1.58 -16.68
CA GLU A 84 -10.20 -2.54 -16.92
C GLU A 84 -8.84 -2.09 -16.37
N TRP A 85 -8.59 -0.78 -16.30
CA TRP A 85 -7.36 -0.19 -15.80
C TRP A 85 -7.31 -0.03 -14.28
N SER A 86 -8.44 -0.20 -13.58
CA SER A 86 -8.53 0.01 -12.13
C SER A 86 -7.41 -0.68 -11.33
N THR A 87 -7.06 -1.92 -11.70
CA THR A 87 -6.02 -2.65 -10.96
C THR A 87 -4.66 -2.00 -11.13
N ILE A 88 -4.31 -1.58 -12.34
CA ILE A 88 -3.05 -0.90 -12.63
C ILE A 88 -3.04 0.47 -11.96
N ASP A 89 -4.06 1.29 -12.19
CA ASP A 89 -4.14 2.66 -11.70
C ASP A 89 -4.10 2.74 -10.17
N VAL A 90 -4.89 1.89 -9.48
CA VAL A 90 -4.89 1.81 -8.01
C VAL A 90 -3.54 1.33 -7.49
N THR A 91 -2.90 0.38 -8.17
CA THR A 91 -1.55 -0.10 -7.79
C THR A 91 -0.52 1.01 -7.90
N ILE A 92 -0.53 1.80 -8.97
CA ILE A 92 0.36 2.95 -9.15
C ILE A 92 0.13 3.97 -8.01
N ALA A 93 -1.13 4.28 -7.70
CA ALA A 93 -1.47 5.21 -6.63
C ALA A 93 -0.98 4.73 -5.25
N LEU A 94 -1.18 3.45 -4.93
CA LEU A 94 -0.69 2.86 -3.69
C LEU A 94 0.84 2.83 -3.62
N GLU A 95 1.55 2.58 -4.74
CA GLU A 95 3.02 2.62 -4.74
C GLU A 95 3.53 4.05 -4.56
N ASN A 96 2.87 5.07 -5.12
CA ASN A 96 3.20 6.46 -4.81
C ASN A 96 3.09 6.76 -3.31
N MET A 97 2.04 6.23 -2.63
CA MET A 97 1.90 6.35 -1.18
C MET A 97 3.06 5.67 -0.43
N VAL A 98 3.46 4.48 -0.88
CA VAL A 98 4.56 3.71 -0.30
C VAL A 98 5.87 4.47 -0.40
N ILE A 99 6.19 5.06 -1.55
CA ILE A 99 7.40 5.87 -1.76
C ILE A 99 7.35 7.16 -0.93
N ALA A 100 6.20 7.83 -0.89
CA ALA A 100 6.01 9.04 -0.07
C ALA A 100 6.13 8.77 1.43
N ALA A 101 5.68 7.60 1.90
CA ALA A 101 5.84 7.15 3.27
C ALA A 101 7.32 6.93 3.63
N GLU A 102 8.04 6.17 2.81
CA GLU A 102 9.48 5.91 3.00
C GLU A 102 10.29 7.22 3.04
N ALA A 103 9.95 8.19 2.18
CA ALA A 103 10.60 9.50 2.15
C ALA A 103 10.44 10.28 3.47
N GLN A 104 9.41 9.98 4.25
CA GLN A 104 9.10 10.60 5.54
C GLN A 104 9.44 9.68 6.73
N GLY A 105 10.17 8.58 6.50
CA GLY A 105 10.58 7.64 7.56
C GLY A 105 9.47 6.71 8.03
N VAL A 106 8.34 6.65 7.32
CA VAL A 106 7.23 5.74 7.59
C VAL A 106 7.42 4.47 6.76
N GLY A 107 7.53 3.34 7.44
CA GLY A 107 7.61 2.03 6.81
C GLY A 107 6.25 1.56 6.32
N SER A 108 6.25 0.67 5.34
CA SER A 108 5.03 0.12 4.76
C SER A 108 5.17 -1.35 4.38
N CYS A 109 4.05 -2.03 4.22
CA CYS A 109 4.00 -3.37 3.65
C CYS A 109 2.73 -3.55 2.81
N TRP A 110 2.90 -4.06 1.60
CA TRP A 110 1.82 -4.52 0.73
C TRP A 110 1.19 -5.80 1.27
N ILE A 111 -0.13 -5.90 1.18
CA ILE A 111 -0.90 -7.05 1.64
C ILE A 111 -1.85 -7.47 0.52
N GLY A 112 -1.62 -8.69 0.02
CA GLY A 112 -2.52 -9.37 -0.94
C GLY A 112 -3.26 -10.57 -0.31
N ASP A 113 -2.92 -10.93 0.93
CA ASP A 113 -3.52 -12.04 1.66
C ASP A 113 -4.77 -11.57 2.41
N PHE A 114 -5.90 -11.52 1.72
CA PHE A 114 -7.21 -11.19 2.28
C PHE A 114 -8.33 -11.85 1.47
N VAL A 115 -9.48 -12.02 2.11
CA VAL A 115 -10.71 -12.44 1.45
C VAL A 115 -11.51 -11.19 1.10
N GLU A 116 -11.64 -10.89 -0.20
CA GLU A 116 -12.24 -9.65 -0.70
C GLU A 116 -13.63 -9.40 -0.11
N GLU A 117 -14.51 -10.40 -0.11
CA GLU A 117 -15.88 -10.27 0.37
C GLU A 117 -15.95 -9.96 1.88
N GLU A 118 -15.01 -10.50 2.68
CA GLU A 118 -14.92 -10.19 4.11
C GLU A 118 -14.47 -8.74 4.34
N VAL A 119 -13.49 -8.26 3.58
CA VAL A 119 -13.02 -6.87 3.64
C VAL A 119 -14.14 -5.93 3.23
N LYS A 120 -14.84 -6.22 2.13
CA LYS A 120 -15.97 -5.42 1.65
C LYS A 120 -17.08 -5.33 2.68
N LYS A 121 -17.48 -6.45 3.27
CA LYS A 121 -18.50 -6.50 4.32
C LYS A 121 -18.08 -5.73 5.56
N LEU A 122 -16.82 -5.88 5.99
CA LEU A 122 -16.27 -5.22 7.18
C LEU A 122 -16.25 -3.69 7.04
N LEU A 123 -15.91 -3.20 5.85
CA LEU A 123 -15.69 -1.77 5.57
C LEU A 123 -16.87 -1.10 4.86
N GLY A 124 -17.92 -1.83 4.54
CA GLY A 124 -19.08 -1.29 3.81
C GLY A 124 -18.75 -0.89 2.37
N ILE A 125 -17.82 -1.59 1.71
CA ILE A 125 -17.40 -1.26 0.35
C ILE A 125 -18.50 -1.67 -0.65
N PRO A 126 -18.94 -0.75 -1.53
CA PRO A 126 -20.00 -1.03 -2.51
C PRO A 126 -19.65 -2.17 -3.48
N ASN A 127 -20.66 -2.85 -4.01
CA ASN A 127 -20.46 -4.00 -4.90
C ASN A 127 -19.82 -3.66 -6.25
N ASN A 128 -19.95 -2.42 -6.72
CA ASN A 128 -19.33 -1.94 -7.95
C ASN A 128 -17.83 -1.65 -7.81
N LEU A 129 -17.28 -1.72 -6.59
CA LEU A 129 -15.86 -1.64 -6.33
C LEU A 129 -15.26 -3.03 -6.08
N LYS A 130 -14.02 -3.22 -6.47
CA LYS A 130 -13.16 -4.35 -6.09
C LYS A 130 -12.04 -3.86 -5.19
N VAL A 131 -11.63 -4.68 -4.22
CA VAL A 131 -10.46 -4.44 -3.39
C VAL A 131 -9.22 -4.91 -4.15
N ILE A 132 -8.28 -4.01 -4.40
CA ILE A 132 -7.06 -4.32 -5.17
C ILE A 132 -5.96 -4.81 -4.24
N ALA A 133 -5.66 -4.05 -3.20
CA ALA A 133 -4.66 -4.38 -2.20
C ALA A 133 -4.89 -3.57 -0.92
N LEU A 134 -4.27 -4.03 0.17
CA LEU A 134 -4.11 -3.25 1.37
C LEU A 134 -2.63 -2.87 1.52
N VAL A 135 -2.35 -1.72 2.12
CA VAL A 135 -1.00 -1.31 2.51
C VAL A 135 -1.03 -0.84 3.97
N SER A 136 -0.22 -1.47 4.80
CA SER A 136 -0.02 -1.02 6.18
C SER A 136 1.09 0.02 6.25
N PHE A 137 0.95 1.00 7.13
CA PHE A 137 1.91 2.08 7.38
C PHE A 137 2.16 2.24 8.87
N GLY A 138 3.40 2.55 9.24
CA GLY A 138 3.80 2.81 10.63
C GLY A 138 5.30 3.03 10.74
N TYR A 139 5.77 3.56 11.86
CA TYR A 139 7.20 3.70 12.09
C TYR A 139 7.85 2.33 12.32
N PRO A 140 8.96 2.01 11.60
CA PRO A 140 9.58 0.69 11.68
C PRO A 140 10.11 0.37 13.08
N ALA A 141 9.80 -0.81 13.59
CA ALA A 141 10.44 -1.42 14.77
C ALA A 141 11.50 -2.46 14.39
N GLU A 142 11.76 -2.62 13.09
CA GLU A 142 12.72 -3.58 12.54
C GLU A 142 13.56 -2.92 11.44
N LYS A 143 14.67 -3.58 11.12
CA LYS A 143 15.52 -3.23 9.97
C LYS A 143 15.70 -4.49 9.12
N PRO A 144 14.81 -4.76 8.18
CA PRO A 144 14.93 -5.93 7.32
C PRO A 144 16.23 -5.91 6.51
N THR A 145 16.82 -7.08 6.34
CA THR A 145 17.94 -7.25 5.39
C THR A 145 17.43 -7.02 3.96
N PRO A 146 18.30 -6.53 3.06
CA PRO A 146 17.94 -6.43 1.66
C PRO A 146 17.55 -7.78 1.07
N ASP A 147 16.42 -7.82 0.35
CA ASP A 147 16.04 -9.00 -0.41
C ASP A 147 16.97 -9.23 -1.60
N ASN A 148 17.20 -10.48 -1.94
CA ASN A 148 17.87 -10.82 -3.20
C ASN A 148 16.95 -10.45 -4.36
N LYS A 149 17.40 -9.53 -5.19
CA LYS A 149 16.71 -9.15 -6.43
C LYS A 149 17.47 -9.74 -7.61
N LYS A 150 16.73 -10.11 -8.65
CA LYS A 150 17.35 -10.47 -9.94
C LYS A 150 18.21 -9.33 -10.44
N SER A 151 19.30 -9.65 -11.10
CA SER A 151 20.14 -8.64 -11.77
C SER A 151 19.37 -8.00 -12.94
N LEU A 152 19.75 -6.80 -13.32
CA LEU A 152 19.17 -6.16 -14.53
C LEU A 152 19.33 -7.04 -15.77
N ARG A 153 20.42 -7.76 -15.89
CA ARG A 153 20.70 -8.65 -17.02
C ARG A 153 19.69 -9.79 -17.14
N GLU A 154 19.09 -10.23 -16.04
CA GLU A 154 18.07 -11.31 -16.04
C GLU A 154 16.67 -10.82 -16.42
N ILE A 155 16.40 -9.54 -16.37
CA ILE A 155 15.04 -8.99 -16.51
C ILE A 155 14.91 -7.91 -17.58
N VAL A 156 16.05 -7.43 -18.15
CA VAL A 156 16.05 -6.38 -19.17
C VAL A 156 16.46 -6.98 -20.51
N HIS A 157 15.63 -6.81 -21.50
CA HIS A 157 15.86 -7.23 -22.88
C HIS A 157 15.76 -6.00 -23.79
N TYR A 158 16.67 -5.87 -24.73
CA TYR A 158 16.72 -4.76 -25.67
C TYR A 158 16.13 -5.16 -27.01
N ASN A 159 15.11 -4.41 -27.47
CA ASN A 159 14.42 -4.53 -28.76
C ASN A 159 13.58 -5.81 -28.93
N LYS A 160 13.97 -6.93 -28.37
CA LYS A 160 13.23 -8.21 -28.39
C LYS A 160 13.65 -9.06 -27.20
N PHE A 161 12.82 -10.04 -26.88
CA PHE A 161 13.11 -11.04 -25.84
C PHE A 161 14.18 -12.01 -26.31
#